data_67920440243c9969a96516155d64a814
#
_entry.id   67920440243c9969a96516155d64a814
#
_cell.length_a   1.000
_cell.length_b   1.000
_cell.length_c   1.000
_cell.angle_alpha   90.00
_cell.angle_beta   90.00
_cell.angle_gamma   90.00
#
_symmetry.space_group_name_H-M   'P 1'
#
loop_
_entity.id
_entity.type
_entity.pdbx_description
1 polymer ?
#
loop_
_entity_poly.entity_id
_entity_poly.type
_entity_poly.pdbx_seq_one_letter_code
_entity_poly.pdbx_strand_id
1 'polypeptide(L)'
;MNTLNKLELLPAIDVKDGRAVRLVQGELSATSQYGLPIEVAKEFADAGAEWIHLVDLDAAFGLGNNAALLEEVIKSVDIKVELSGGIRDDESLRRALATGCKRVNLGTAALENPDWTAKVIAEFGDRIAVGLDVRGHTLAARGWTKEGGNLFETLERLDRDGCARYIVTDVAKDGTLTGPNLSLLREVCAATNKPVVASGGVSSLRDLEAIRELTSIGVEGAIVGKALYAGAFTLQQALSEASK
;
A
#
# COMPACT_ATOMS: atom_id res chain seq x y z
N MET A 1 -17.24 -19.59 12.76
CA MET A 1 -16.59 -18.42 13.33
C MET A 1 -16.47 -17.40 12.21
N ASN A 2 -17.07 -16.25 12.37
CA ASN A 2 -17.15 -15.23 11.32
C ASN A 2 -15.77 -14.63 11.07
N THR A 3 -15.14 -15.00 9.97
CA THR A 3 -13.89 -14.39 9.47
C THR A 3 -14.10 -12.98 8.91
N LEU A 4 -15.29 -12.44 9.04
CA LEU A 4 -15.75 -11.20 8.41
C LEU A 4 -15.28 -9.90 9.10
N ASN A 5 -14.58 -9.99 10.23
CA ASN A 5 -14.20 -8.80 11.01
C ASN A 5 -12.69 -8.68 11.28
N LYS A 6 -11.85 -9.54 10.70
CA LYS A 6 -10.39 -9.39 10.83
C LYS A 6 -9.90 -8.36 9.81
N LEU A 7 -9.24 -7.31 10.25
CA LEU A 7 -8.56 -6.35 9.40
C LEU A 7 -7.14 -6.86 9.10
N GLU A 8 -6.76 -7.04 7.83
CA GLU A 8 -5.38 -7.35 7.47
C GLU A 8 -4.48 -6.13 7.70
N LEU A 9 -3.37 -6.30 8.43
CA LEU A 9 -2.39 -5.23 8.58
C LEU A 9 -1.18 -5.48 7.67
N LEU A 10 -0.79 -4.43 6.96
CA LEU A 10 0.40 -4.39 6.12
C LEU A 10 1.38 -3.34 6.69
N PRO A 11 2.26 -3.71 7.64
CA PRO A 11 3.35 -2.82 8.04
C PRO A 11 4.16 -2.42 6.82
N ALA A 12 4.43 -1.12 6.67
CA ALA A 12 5.06 -0.62 5.47
C ALA A 12 6.56 -0.42 5.65
N ILE A 13 7.34 -0.81 4.63
CA ILE A 13 8.77 -0.59 4.52
C ILE A 13 9.02 0.16 3.22
N ASP A 14 9.37 1.44 3.32
CA ASP A 14 9.81 2.23 2.18
C ASP A 14 11.31 2.15 2.08
N VAL A 15 11.84 1.87 0.89
CA VAL A 15 13.26 1.73 0.64
C VAL A 15 13.75 2.87 -0.25
N LYS A 16 14.75 3.61 0.22
CA LYS A 16 15.45 4.67 -0.50
C LYS A 16 16.93 4.58 -0.24
N ASP A 17 17.76 4.66 -1.30
CA ASP A 17 19.21 4.56 -1.20
C ASP A 17 19.68 3.34 -0.37
N GLY A 18 18.99 2.19 -0.52
CA GLY A 18 19.28 0.95 0.20
C GLY A 18 18.92 0.94 1.69
N ARG A 19 18.16 1.92 2.19
CA ARG A 19 17.76 2.05 3.59
C ARG A 19 16.25 2.06 3.74
N ALA A 20 15.78 1.52 4.87
CA ALA A 20 14.39 1.69 5.29
C ALA A 20 14.19 3.14 5.76
N VAL A 21 13.21 3.82 5.17
CA VAL A 21 12.96 5.25 5.41
C VAL A 21 11.47 5.53 5.63
N ARG A 22 11.16 6.74 6.10
CA ARG A 22 9.81 7.31 6.07
C ARG A 22 9.84 8.72 5.53
N LEU A 23 8.91 8.98 4.63
CA LEU A 23 8.64 10.31 4.11
C LEU A 23 7.52 10.98 4.91
N VAL A 24 7.41 12.29 4.81
CA VAL A 24 6.25 13.06 5.25
C VAL A 24 5.58 13.62 4.00
N GLN A 25 4.33 13.23 3.75
CA GLN A 25 3.55 13.66 2.57
C GLN A 25 4.30 13.46 1.23
N GLY A 26 5.11 12.39 1.13
CA GLY A 26 5.89 12.08 -0.08
C GLY A 26 7.11 12.97 -0.32
N GLU A 27 7.48 13.85 0.62
CA GLU A 27 8.63 14.73 0.45
C GLU A 27 9.96 14.01 0.70
N LEU A 28 10.81 13.90 -0.34
CA LEU A 28 12.12 13.26 -0.26
C LEU A 28 13.11 13.98 0.67
N SER A 29 12.92 15.28 0.91
CA SER A 29 13.74 16.11 1.81
C SER A 29 13.45 15.85 3.30
N ALA A 30 12.27 15.32 3.62
CA ALA A 30 11.83 15.05 4.99
C ALA A 30 11.92 13.54 5.30
N THR A 31 13.14 12.98 5.17
CA THR A 31 13.38 11.53 5.29
C THR A 31 14.00 11.20 6.65
N SER A 32 13.37 10.25 7.38
CA SER A 32 13.96 9.59 8.55
C SER A 32 14.42 8.18 8.17
N GLN A 33 15.57 7.74 8.65
CA GLN A 33 16.12 6.40 8.39
C GLN A 33 15.89 5.48 9.60
N TYR A 34 15.58 4.21 9.33
CA TYR A 34 15.20 3.21 10.36
C TYR A 34 15.97 1.88 10.24
N GLY A 35 17.10 1.87 9.54
CA GLY A 35 18.00 0.72 9.46
C GLY A 35 17.95 0.00 8.12
N LEU A 36 18.30 -1.28 8.13
CA LEU A 36 18.33 -2.12 6.94
C LEU A 36 16.93 -2.70 6.68
N PRO A 37 16.42 -2.66 5.43
CA PRO A 37 15.10 -3.18 5.09
C PRO A 37 14.89 -4.65 5.47
N ILE A 38 15.94 -5.48 5.37
CA ILE A 38 15.90 -6.89 5.74
C ILE A 38 15.68 -7.07 7.26
N GLU A 39 16.34 -6.26 8.09
CA GLU A 39 16.19 -6.32 9.54
C GLU A 39 14.78 -5.91 9.94
N VAL A 40 14.27 -4.81 9.38
CA VAL A 40 12.91 -4.33 9.63
C VAL A 40 11.86 -5.37 9.20
N ALA A 41 12.05 -6.01 8.04
CA ALA A 41 11.13 -7.05 7.57
C ALA A 41 11.10 -8.27 8.51
N LYS A 42 12.25 -8.69 9.02
CA LYS A 42 12.34 -9.77 10.02
C LYS A 42 11.69 -9.38 11.35
N GLU A 43 11.94 -8.17 11.84
CA GLU A 43 11.27 -7.66 13.04
C GLU A 43 9.74 -7.67 12.90
N PHE A 44 9.20 -7.30 11.73
CA PHE A 44 7.77 -7.37 11.49
C PHE A 44 7.26 -8.81 11.41
N ALA A 45 8.01 -9.73 10.77
CA ALA A 45 7.65 -11.13 10.73
C ALA A 45 7.67 -11.77 12.14
N ASP A 46 8.70 -11.51 12.92
CA ASP A 46 8.86 -11.99 14.32
C ASP A 46 7.77 -11.43 15.24
N ALA A 47 7.28 -10.22 14.94
CA ALA A 47 6.17 -9.61 15.66
C ALA A 47 4.80 -10.21 15.29
N GLY A 48 4.74 -11.11 14.30
CA GLY A 48 3.53 -11.83 13.89
C GLY A 48 2.79 -11.20 12.70
N ALA A 49 3.42 -10.31 11.92
CA ALA A 49 2.83 -9.82 10.69
C ALA A 49 2.57 -10.98 9.71
N GLU A 50 1.43 -10.97 9.04
CA GLU A 50 1.13 -11.89 7.93
C GLU A 50 1.47 -11.29 6.56
N TRP A 51 1.56 -9.98 6.51
CA TRP A 51 1.86 -9.17 5.34
C TRP A 51 2.89 -8.09 5.65
N ILE A 52 3.60 -7.64 4.63
CA ILE A 52 4.29 -6.34 4.58
C ILE A 52 3.97 -5.63 3.27
N HIS A 53 3.92 -4.31 3.30
CA HIS A 53 3.88 -3.44 2.13
C HIS A 53 5.29 -2.89 1.90
N LEU A 54 5.96 -3.32 0.83
CA LEU A 54 7.35 -3.00 0.51
C LEU A 54 7.42 -2.09 -0.70
N VAL A 55 8.06 -0.92 -0.57
CA VAL A 55 8.07 0.12 -1.60
C VAL A 55 9.47 0.47 -2.04
N ASP A 56 9.74 0.42 -3.35
CA ASP A 56 10.94 0.99 -3.96
C ASP A 56 10.71 2.48 -4.29
N LEU A 57 11.14 3.36 -3.40
CA LEU A 57 10.99 4.81 -3.60
C LEU A 57 11.89 5.34 -4.72
N ASP A 58 13.12 4.80 -4.86
CA ASP A 58 14.02 5.25 -5.94
C ASP A 58 13.43 4.93 -7.31
N ALA A 59 12.83 3.73 -7.47
CA ALA A 59 12.12 3.37 -8.69
C ALA A 59 10.83 4.18 -8.89
N ALA A 60 10.08 4.46 -7.81
CA ALA A 60 8.86 5.26 -7.87
C ALA A 60 9.13 6.69 -8.37
N PHE A 61 10.22 7.30 -7.90
CA PHE A 61 10.63 8.66 -8.28
C PHE A 61 11.53 8.71 -9.53
N GLY A 62 11.94 7.56 -10.08
CA GLY A 62 12.82 7.50 -11.27
C GLY A 62 14.27 7.88 -10.98
N LEU A 63 14.73 7.69 -9.74
CA LEU A 63 16.08 8.01 -9.26
C LEU A 63 17.03 6.80 -9.34
N GLY A 64 16.53 5.63 -9.70
CA GLY A 64 17.25 4.37 -9.70
C GLY A 64 16.32 3.22 -9.35
N ASN A 65 16.84 2.17 -8.70
CA ASN A 65 16.03 1.10 -8.12
C ASN A 65 16.80 0.35 -7.04
N ASN A 66 16.06 -0.33 -6.16
CA ASN A 66 16.58 -1.22 -5.13
C ASN A 66 16.22 -2.70 -5.43
N ALA A 67 15.95 -3.07 -6.68
CA ALA A 67 15.33 -4.34 -7.06
C ALA A 67 16.03 -5.58 -6.45
N ALA A 68 17.37 -5.64 -6.49
CA ALA A 68 18.11 -6.75 -5.90
C ALA A 68 17.94 -6.84 -4.38
N LEU A 69 17.99 -5.70 -3.69
CA LEU A 69 17.78 -5.63 -2.24
C LEU A 69 16.34 -6.05 -1.88
N LEU A 70 15.33 -5.58 -2.63
CA LEU A 70 13.94 -5.95 -2.37
C LEU A 70 13.69 -7.45 -2.59
N GLU A 71 14.33 -8.07 -3.58
CA GLU A 71 14.31 -9.52 -3.77
C GLU A 71 14.93 -10.24 -2.56
N GLU A 72 16.04 -9.75 -2.01
CA GLU A 72 16.65 -10.29 -0.81
C GLU A 72 15.72 -10.14 0.41
N VAL A 73 15.06 -8.98 0.59
CA VAL A 73 14.06 -8.77 1.65
C VAL A 73 12.95 -9.80 1.54
N ILE A 74 12.35 -9.97 0.35
CA ILE A 74 11.25 -10.91 0.12
C ILE A 74 11.67 -12.34 0.44
N LYS A 75 12.87 -12.77 0.03
CA LYS A 75 13.41 -14.11 0.33
C LYS A 75 13.78 -14.32 1.80
N SER A 76 13.98 -13.25 2.57
CA SER A 76 14.43 -13.33 3.96
C SER A 76 13.30 -13.59 4.97
N VAL A 77 12.04 -13.51 4.54
CA VAL A 77 10.86 -13.66 5.40
C VAL A 77 9.86 -14.65 4.82
N ASP A 78 9.16 -15.37 5.70
CA ASP A 78 8.09 -16.30 5.31
C ASP A 78 6.71 -15.69 5.56
N ILE A 79 6.52 -14.46 5.08
CA ILE A 79 5.25 -13.74 5.13
C ILE A 79 4.91 -13.18 3.75
N LYS A 80 3.67 -12.82 3.54
CA LYS A 80 3.20 -12.27 2.26
C LYS A 80 3.75 -10.87 2.04
N VAL A 81 4.25 -10.58 0.84
CA VAL A 81 4.75 -9.26 0.47
C VAL A 81 3.90 -8.67 -0.65
N GLU A 82 3.41 -7.45 -0.42
CA GLU A 82 2.89 -6.58 -1.46
C GLU A 82 4.00 -5.62 -1.89
N LEU A 83 4.43 -5.72 -3.16
CA LEU A 83 5.52 -4.92 -3.70
C LEU A 83 4.99 -3.73 -4.49
N SER A 84 5.53 -2.55 -4.23
CA SER A 84 5.17 -1.29 -4.88
C SER A 84 6.41 -0.51 -5.31
N GLY A 85 6.23 0.44 -6.22
CA GLY A 85 7.26 1.36 -6.67
C GLY A 85 7.86 0.98 -8.03
N GLY A 86 7.82 1.92 -8.99
CA GLY A 86 8.50 1.82 -10.27
C GLY A 86 7.97 0.81 -11.29
N ILE A 87 6.81 0.18 -11.06
CA ILE A 87 6.23 -0.82 -11.95
C ILE A 87 5.40 -0.08 -13.02
N ARG A 88 5.91 -0.06 -14.28
CA ARG A 88 5.36 0.80 -15.36
C ARG A 88 5.18 0.10 -16.70
N ASP A 89 5.72 -1.09 -16.88
CA ASP A 89 5.76 -1.87 -18.12
C ASP A 89 5.91 -3.36 -17.83
N ASP A 90 5.86 -4.18 -18.87
CA ASP A 90 5.97 -5.64 -18.78
C ASP A 90 7.29 -6.09 -18.16
N GLU A 91 8.39 -5.40 -18.42
CA GLU A 91 9.69 -5.76 -17.90
C GLU A 91 9.75 -5.56 -16.38
N SER A 92 9.38 -4.37 -15.92
CA SER A 92 9.36 -4.04 -14.49
C SER A 92 8.33 -4.89 -13.72
N LEU A 93 7.17 -5.17 -14.33
CA LEU A 93 6.15 -6.05 -13.74
C LEU A 93 6.65 -7.48 -13.59
N ARG A 94 7.21 -8.09 -14.67
CA ARG A 94 7.72 -9.46 -14.63
C ARG A 94 8.86 -9.60 -13.64
N ARG A 95 9.76 -8.63 -13.58
CA ARG A 95 10.83 -8.58 -12.58
C ARG A 95 10.28 -8.53 -11.17
N ALA A 96 9.30 -7.67 -10.89
CA ALA A 96 8.64 -7.59 -9.59
C ALA A 96 7.97 -8.92 -9.21
N LEU A 97 7.21 -9.53 -10.12
CA LEU A 97 6.53 -10.80 -9.88
C LEU A 97 7.52 -11.98 -9.69
N ALA A 98 8.69 -11.92 -10.33
CA ALA A 98 9.73 -12.95 -10.21
C ALA A 98 10.44 -12.95 -8.85
N THR A 99 10.35 -11.86 -8.05
CA THR A 99 10.92 -11.80 -6.70
C THR A 99 10.28 -12.78 -5.72
N GLY A 100 9.08 -13.29 -6.06
CA GLY A 100 8.28 -14.15 -5.18
C GLY A 100 7.28 -13.35 -4.33
N CYS A 101 7.13 -12.04 -4.54
CA CYS A 101 6.09 -11.26 -3.86
C CYS A 101 4.70 -11.86 -4.12
N LYS A 102 3.80 -11.74 -3.16
CA LYS A 102 2.44 -12.29 -3.27
C LYS A 102 1.60 -11.48 -4.26
N ARG A 103 1.74 -10.15 -4.25
CA ARG A 103 1.08 -9.24 -5.19
C ARG A 103 1.93 -7.99 -5.44
N VAL A 104 1.65 -7.32 -6.54
CA VAL A 104 2.21 -6.01 -6.87
C VAL A 104 1.14 -4.93 -6.83
N ASN A 105 1.51 -3.73 -6.41
CA ASN A 105 0.67 -2.56 -6.42
C ASN A 105 1.08 -1.64 -7.58
N LEU A 106 0.16 -1.41 -8.52
CA LEU A 106 0.32 -0.49 -9.65
C LEU A 106 -0.21 0.89 -9.26
N GLY A 107 0.65 1.90 -9.23
CA GLY A 107 0.26 3.29 -9.00
C GLY A 107 0.05 4.05 -10.31
N THR A 108 0.93 5.01 -10.58
CA THR A 108 0.88 5.92 -11.75
C THR A 108 0.61 5.23 -13.07
N ALA A 109 1.20 4.06 -13.32
CA ALA A 109 1.01 3.34 -14.58
C ALA A 109 -0.44 2.90 -14.82
N ALA A 110 -1.19 2.59 -13.76
CA ALA A 110 -2.60 2.26 -13.86
C ALA A 110 -3.48 3.45 -14.30
N LEU A 111 -3.01 4.67 -14.06
CA LEU A 111 -3.68 5.92 -14.46
C LEU A 111 -3.26 6.36 -15.86
N GLU A 112 -1.97 6.27 -16.17
CA GLU A 112 -1.40 6.78 -17.42
C GLU A 112 -1.49 5.78 -18.59
N ASN A 113 -1.62 4.48 -18.32
CA ASN A 113 -1.64 3.43 -19.34
C ASN A 113 -2.79 2.42 -19.13
N PRO A 114 -4.05 2.87 -19.34
CA PRO A 114 -5.23 2.05 -19.04
C PRO A 114 -5.28 0.74 -19.83
N ASP A 115 -4.92 0.74 -21.11
CA ASP A 115 -4.97 -0.47 -21.95
C ASP A 115 -3.96 -1.53 -21.51
N TRP A 116 -2.77 -1.12 -21.09
CA TRP A 116 -1.77 -2.01 -20.51
C TRP A 116 -2.25 -2.54 -19.17
N THR A 117 -2.82 -1.69 -18.34
CA THR A 117 -3.34 -2.07 -17.02
C THR A 117 -4.45 -3.12 -17.13
N ALA A 118 -5.39 -2.95 -18.08
CA ALA A 118 -6.44 -3.93 -18.33
C ALA A 118 -5.86 -5.31 -18.73
N LYS A 119 -4.84 -5.34 -19.60
CA LYS A 119 -4.15 -6.59 -19.97
C LYS A 119 -3.46 -7.24 -18.78
N VAL A 120 -2.76 -6.46 -17.97
CA VAL A 120 -2.06 -6.94 -16.76
C VAL A 120 -3.05 -7.50 -15.73
N ILE A 121 -4.16 -6.82 -15.49
CA ILE A 121 -5.22 -7.30 -14.61
C ILE A 121 -5.80 -8.62 -15.12
N ALA A 122 -6.08 -8.73 -16.42
CA ALA A 122 -6.62 -9.94 -17.02
C ALA A 122 -5.63 -11.13 -16.94
N GLU A 123 -4.32 -10.88 -17.10
CA GLU A 123 -3.28 -11.92 -17.08
C GLU A 123 -2.94 -12.39 -15.67
N PHE A 124 -2.84 -11.49 -14.69
CA PHE A 124 -2.30 -11.79 -13.36
C PHE A 124 -3.33 -11.80 -12.23
N GLY A 125 -4.56 -11.34 -12.49
CA GLY A 125 -5.70 -11.42 -11.58
C GLY A 125 -5.43 -10.86 -10.18
N ASP A 126 -5.60 -11.71 -9.16
CA ASP A 126 -5.46 -11.34 -7.74
C ASP A 126 -4.04 -10.98 -7.30
N ARG A 127 -3.04 -11.19 -8.17
CA ARG A 127 -1.68 -10.71 -7.95
C ARG A 127 -1.49 -9.22 -8.25
N ILE A 128 -2.52 -8.55 -8.79
CA ILE A 128 -2.50 -7.12 -9.09
C ILE A 128 -3.41 -6.38 -8.12
N ALA A 129 -2.84 -5.38 -7.46
CA ALA A 129 -3.57 -4.32 -6.77
C ALA A 129 -3.36 -3.00 -7.51
N VAL A 130 -4.30 -2.08 -7.41
CA VAL A 130 -4.14 -0.73 -7.95
C VAL A 130 -4.16 0.30 -6.82
N GLY A 131 -3.09 1.10 -6.74
CA GLY A 131 -2.96 2.21 -5.82
C GLY A 131 -3.67 3.46 -6.34
N LEU A 132 -4.59 3.96 -5.55
CA LEU A 132 -5.36 5.17 -5.77
C LEU A 132 -4.98 6.21 -4.73
N ASP A 133 -3.98 7.02 -5.06
CA ASP A 133 -3.52 8.12 -4.21
C ASP A 133 -4.39 9.34 -4.48
N VAL A 134 -5.04 9.90 -3.45
CA VAL A 134 -6.15 10.84 -3.63
C VAL A 134 -5.91 12.14 -2.86
N ARG A 135 -6.25 13.26 -3.49
CA ARG A 135 -6.49 14.56 -2.84
C ARG A 135 -7.94 14.95 -3.06
N GLY A 136 -8.77 14.85 -2.02
CA GLY A 136 -10.21 14.94 -2.20
C GLY A 136 -10.72 13.79 -3.09
N HIS A 137 -11.20 14.09 -4.28
CA HIS A 137 -11.62 13.09 -5.28
C HIS A 137 -10.75 13.11 -6.56
N THR A 138 -9.63 13.85 -6.52
CA THR A 138 -8.67 13.90 -7.62
C THR A 138 -7.51 12.95 -7.33
N LEU A 139 -7.22 12.06 -8.28
CA LEU A 139 -6.09 11.16 -8.19
C LEU A 139 -4.77 11.90 -8.38
N ALA A 140 -3.76 11.49 -7.64
CA ALA A 140 -2.40 11.98 -7.74
C ALA A 140 -1.52 10.92 -8.42
N ALA A 141 -0.63 11.36 -9.30
CA ALA A 141 0.30 10.53 -10.05
C ALA A 141 1.74 11.04 -9.90
N ARG A 142 2.71 10.21 -10.32
CA ARG A 142 4.15 10.55 -10.38
C ARG A 142 4.70 11.11 -9.07
N GLY A 143 4.56 10.34 -7.99
CA GLY A 143 5.00 10.79 -6.66
C GLY A 143 4.19 12.02 -6.19
N TRP A 144 2.91 12.06 -6.58
CA TRP A 144 1.93 13.08 -6.19
C TRP A 144 2.17 14.49 -6.78
N THR A 145 3.00 14.59 -7.82
CA THR A 145 3.35 15.85 -8.49
C THR A 145 2.42 16.20 -9.65
N LYS A 146 1.58 15.26 -10.12
CA LYS A 146 0.63 15.43 -11.21
C LYS A 146 -0.76 14.95 -10.82
N GLU A 147 -1.78 15.53 -11.44
CA GLU A 147 -3.14 15.03 -11.36
C GLU A 147 -3.32 13.80 -12.27
N GLY A 148 -4.03 12.79 -11.77
CA GLY A 148 -4.28 11.51 -12.44
C GLY A 148 -5.73 11.29 -12.86
N GLY A 149 -6.60 12.31 -12.76
CA GLY A 149 -8.01 12.24 -13.11
C GLY A 149 -8.96 12.07 -11.92
N ASN A 150 -10.22 11.78 -12.21
CA ASN A 150 -11.25 11.60 -11.19
C ASN A 150 -11.19 10.18 -10.58
N LEU A 151 -11.30 10.11 -9.26
CA LEU A 151 -11.25 8.85 -8.50
C LEU A 151 -12.33 7.86 -8.95
N PHE A 152 -13.59 8.29 -8.99
CA PHE A 152 -14.74 7.41 -9.23
C PHE A 152 -14.84 6.95 -10.70
N GLU A 153 -14.50 7.81 -11.66
CA GLU A 153 -14.41 7.41 -13.06
C GLU A 153 -13.30 6.36 -13.27
N THR A 154 -12.17 6.54 -12.61
CA THR A 154 -11.06 5.57 -12.67
C THR A 154 -11.45 4.26 -12.00
N LEU A 155 -12.12 4.31 -10.83
CA LEU A 155 -12.60 3.15 -10.11
C LEU A 155 -13.57 2.33 -10.96
N GLU A 156 -14.56 2.99 -11.60
CA GLU A 156 -15.51 2.33 -12.50
C GLU A 156 -14.82 1.67 -13.70
N ARG A 157 -13.80 2.29 -14.28
CA ARG A 157 -13.00 1.69 -15.33
C ARG A 157 -12.27 0.45 -14.85
N LEU A 158 -11.56 0.53 -13.72
CA LEU A 158 -10.80 -0.57 -13.16
C LEU A 158 -11.70 -1.74 -12.71
N ASP A 159 -12.90 -1.46 -12.24
CA ASP A 159 -13.91 -2.49 -11.93
C ASP A 159 -14.34 -3.25 -13.18
N ARG A 160 -14.57 -2.55 -14.31
CA ARG A 160 -14.85 -3.18 -15.61
C ARG A 160 -13.68 -4.01 -16.12
N ASP A 161 -12.44 -3.56 -15.87
CA ASP A 161 -11.23 -4.29 -16.23
C ASP A 161 -10.99 -5.52 -15.32
N GLY A 162 -11.78 -5.69 -14.24
CA GLY A 162 -11.70 -6.82 -13.33
C GLY A 162 -10.63 -6.71 -12.26
N CYS A 163 -10.21 -5.50 -11.88
CA CYS A 163 -9.24 -5.28 -10.81
C CYS A 163 -9.62 -6.02 -9.53
N ALA A 164 -8.65 -6.69 -8.91
CA ALA A 164 -8.92 -7.55 -7.76
C ALA A 164 -9.08 -6.77 -6.44
N ARG A 165 -8.37 -5.64 -6.26
CA ARG A 165 -8.42 -4.79 -5.06
C ARG A 165 -7.81 -3.42 -5.29
N TYR A 166 -8.13 -2.50 -4.39
CA TYR A 166 -7.62 -1.13 -4.39
C TYR A 166 -6.86 -0.81 -3.12
N ILE A 167 -5.78 -0.04 -3.23
CA ILE A 167 -5.10 0.59 -2.11
C ILE A 167 -5.43 2.08 -2.18
N VAL A 168 -6.17 2.59 -1.20
CA VAL A 168 -6.63 3.97 -1.20
C VAL A 168 -5.83 4.78 -0.20
N THR A 169 -5.01 5.72 -0.70
CA THR A 169 -4.18 6.62 0.10
C THR A 169 -4.74 8.03 0.06
N ASP A 170 -5.13 8.58 1.21
CA ASP A 170 -5.33 10.03 1.31
C ASP A 170 -3.97 10.72 1.46
N VAL A 171 -3.49 11.35 0.37
CA VAL A 171 -2.19 12.03 0.31
C VAL A 171 -2.06 13.14 1.35
N ALA A 172 -3.16 13.82 1.70
CA ALA A 172 -3.16 14.88 2.71
C ALA A 172 -3.00 14.32 4.14
N LYS A 173 -3.28 13.04 4.34
CA LYS A 173 -3.18 12.34 5.62
C LYS A 173 -1.89 11.54 5.75
N ASP A 174 -1.29 11.12 4.61
CA ASP A 174 -0.13 10.23 4.66
C ASP A 174 1.06 10.85 5.39
N GLY A 175 1.64 10.07 6.29
CA GLY A 175 2.77 10.50 7.12
C GLY A 175 2.48 11.61 8.14
N THR A 176 1.23 12.05 8.34
CA THR A 176 0.88 13.18 9.24
C THR A 176 0.54 12.77 10.67
N LEU A 177 0.15 11.50 10.91
CA LEU A 177 -0.37 11.03 12.20
C LEU A 177 -1.61 11.81 12.68
N THR A 178 -2.52 12.15 11.75
CA THR A 178 -3.74 12.92 12.05
C THR A 178 -5.04 12.11 11.93
N GLY A 179 -4.92 10.79 11.86
CA GLY A 179 -6.02 9.86 11.65
C GLY A 179 -6.35 9.62 10.18
N PRO A 180 -6.89 8.43 9.83
CA PRO A 180 -7.27 8.05 8.47
C PRO A 180 -8.50 8.84 7.98
N ASN A 181 -8.69 8.88 6.66
CA ASN A 181 -9.88 9.48 6.05
C ASN A 181 -11.01 8.43 5.92
N LEU A 182 -11.75 8.21 7.02
CA LEU A 182 -12.84 7.23 7.06
C LEU A 182 -14.00 7.59 6.11
N SER A 183 -14.22 8.88 5.81
CA SER A 183 -15.25 9.32 4.86
C SER A 183 -14.90 8.85 3.44
N LEU A 184 -13.67 9.11 3.01
CA LEU A 184 -13.18 8.65 1.70
C LEU A 184 -13.28 7.13 1.56
N LEU A 185 -12.90 6.36 2.60
CA LEU A 185 -13.00 4.91 2.57
C LEU A 185 -14.45 4.43 2.42
N ARG A 186 -15.40 5.07 3.10
CA ARG A 186 -16.84 4.76 2.95
C ARG A 186 -17.34 5.07 1.54
N GLU A 187 -16.95 6.21 0.97
CA GLU A 187 -17.33 6.61 -0.37
C GLU A 187 -16.78 5.63 -1.42
N VAL A 188 -15.52 5.22 -1.30
CA VAL A 188 -14.91 4.23 -2.20
C VAL A 188 -15.59 2.88 -2.06
N CYS A 189 -15.80 2.36 -0.84
CA CYS A 189 -16.47 1.08 -0.61
C CYS A 189 -17.95 1.10 -1.09
N ALA A 190 -18.58 2.26 -1.13
CA ALA A 190 -19.93 2.37 -1.70
C ALA A 190 -19.93 2.35 -3.25
N ALA A 191 -18.80 2.67 -3.88
CA ALA A 191 -18.65 2.74 -5.33
C ALA A 191 -18.12 1.46 -5.98
N THR A 192 -17.58 0.51 -5.18
CA THR A 192 -17.04 -0.77 -5.68
C THR A 192 -17.40 -1.94 -4.78
N ASN A 193 -17.45 -3.15 -5.36
CA ASN A 193 -17.57 -4.41 -4.62
C ASN A 193 -16.20 -5.08 -4.38
N LYS A 194 -15.12 -4.42 -4.76
CA LYS A 194 -13.77 -4.97 -4.59
C LYS A 194 -13.20 -4.63 -3.22
N PRO A 195 -12.34 -5.50 -2.67
CA PRO A 195 -11.63 -5.22 -1.44
C PRO A 195 -10.84 -3.92 -1.49
N VAL A 196 -10.88 -3.15 -0.40
CA VAL A 196 -10.18 -1.88 -0.24
C VAL A 196 -9.17 -1.97 0.90
N VAL A 197 -7.92 -1.60 0.66
CA VAL A 197 -6.88 -1.44 1.66
C VAL A 197 -6.74 0.04 1.98
N ALA A 198 -6.92 0.41 3.24
CA ALA A 198 -6.75 1.78 3.71
C ALA A 198 -5.27 2.13 3.81
N SER A 199 -4.88 3.31 3.37
CA SER A 199 -3.50 3.81 3.48
C SER A 199 -3.46 5.28 3.88
N GLY A 200 -2.49 5.63 4.73
CA GLY A 200 -2.26 6.99 5.19
C GLY A 200 -3.04 7.39 6.45
N GLY A 201 -2.37 8.16 7.30
CA GLY A 201 -2.96 8.84 8.45
C GLY A 201 -3.05 8.07 9.76
N VAL A 202 -3.02 6.75 9.79
CA VAL A 202 -3.11 5.97 11.04
C VAL A 202 -2.13 6.51 12.08
N SER A 203 -2.64 6.82 13.27
CA SER A 203 -1.89 7.45 14.36
C SER A 203 -2.06 6.77 15.71
N SER A 204 -3.10 5.95 15.87
CA SER A 204 -3.46 5.32 17.14
C SER A 204 -4.15 3.96 16.93
N LEU A 205 -4.26 3.16 18.00
CA LEU A 205 -5.06 1.92 17.97
C LEU A 205 -6.56 2.20 17.72
N ARG A 206 -7.07 3.36 18.15
CA ARG A 206 -8.43 3.80 17.85
C ARG A 206 -8.68 3.95 16.34
N ASP A 207 -7.68 4.40 15.61
CA ASP A 207 -7.81 4.52 14.15
C ASP A 207 -7.92 3.14 13.50
N LEU A 208 -7.19 2.14 14.00
CA LEU A 208 -7.30 0.75 13.54
C LEU A 208 -8.66 0.15 13.89
N GLU A 209 -9.19 0.40 15.09
CA GLU A 209 -10.55 0.04 15.47
C GLU A 209 -11.57 0.62 14.49
N ALA A 210 -11.48 1.93 14.20
CA ALA A 210 -12.37 2.61 13.28
C ALA A 210 -12.28 2.10 11.84
N ILE A 211 -11.08 1.73 11.36
CA ILE A 211 -10.92 1.07 10.05
C ILE A 211 -11.48 -0.34 10.08
N ARG A 212 -11.27 -1.11 11.15
CA ARG A 212 -11.79 -2.47 11.30
C ARG A 212 -13.33 -2.51 11.25
N GLU A 213 -14.03 -1.52 11.80
CA GLU A 213 -15.48 -1.40 11.65
C GLU A 213 -15.94 -1.30 10.20
N LEU A 214 -15.09 -0.79 9.30
CA LEU A 214 -15.37 -0.71 7.87
C LEU A 214 -15.16 -2.03 7.12
N THR A 215 -14.69 -3.10 7.76
CA THR A 215 -14.58 -4.41 7.13
C THR A 215 -15.94 -4.95 6.69
N SER A 216 -17.01 -4.56 7.41
CA SER A 216 -18.39 -4.89 7.06
C SER A 216 -18.88 -4.31 5.73
N ILE A 217 -18.20 -3.29 5.20
CA ILE A 217 -18.57 -2.59 3.95
C ILE A 217 -17.53 -2.72 2.83
N GLY A 218 -16.44 -3.49 3.05
CA GLY A 218 -15.47 -3.79 1.99
C GLY A 218 -14.01 -3.40 2.25
N VAL A 219 -13.68 -2.81 3.40
CA VAL A 219 -12.28 -2.63 3.77
C VAL A 219 -11.69 -3.98 4.20
N GLU A 220 -10.65 -4.47 3.50
CA GLU A 220 -10.00 -5.73 3.84
C GLU A 220 -8.78 -5.54 4.74
N GLY A 221 -8.09 -4.39 4.64
CA GLY A 221 -6.83 -4.19 5.34
C GLY A 221 -6.44 -2.74 5.51
N ALA A 222 -5.33 -2.53 6.22
CA ALA A 222 -4.71 -1.22 6.41
C ALA A 222 -3.19 -1.29 6.30
N ILE A 223 -2.61 -0.37 5.54
CA ILE A 223 -1.17 -0.12 5.52
C ILE A 223 -0.83 0.79 6.70
N VAL A 224 0.11 0.33 7.53
CA VAL A 224 0.54 1.06 8.72
C VAL A 224 2.03 1.36 8.60
N GLY A 225 2.37 2.63 8.47
CA GLY A 225 3.73 3.09 8.33
C GLY A 225 4.20 3.89 9.54
N LYS A 226 4.17 5.22 9.43
CA LYS A 226 4.78 6.16 10.36
C LYS A 226 4.43 5.93 11.83
N ALA A 227 3.22 5.49 12.15
CA ALA A 227 2.80 5.24 13.53
C ALA A 227 3.65 4.17 14.23
N LEU A 228 4.05 3.09 13.52
CA LEU A 228 4.94 2.06 14.05
C LEU A 228 6.33 2.62 14.32
N TYR A 229 6.90 3.34 13.37
CA TYR A 229 8.24 3.91 13.50
C TYR A 229 8.32 5.06 14.51
N ALA A 230 7.23 5.77 14.72
CA ALA A 230 7.12 6.80 15.76
C ALA A 230 6.84 6.23 17.16
N GLY A 231 6.65 4.91 17.28
CA GLY A 231 6.35 4.25 18.55
C GLY A 231 5.00 4.64 19.14
N ALA A 232 4.03 5.05 18.30
CA ALA A 232 2.68 5.36 18.75
C ALA A 232 1.98 4.12 19.35
N PHE A 233 2.33 2.95 18.85
CA PHE A 233 1.95 1.62 19.37
C PHE A 233 2.92 0.57 18.79
N THR A 234 2.96 -0.62 19.40
CA THR A 234 3.74 -1.74 18.86
C THR A 234 2.95 -2.47 17.77
N LEU A 235 3.65 -3.20 16.88
CA LEU A 235 2.98 -4.01 15.87
C LEU A 235 2.10 -5.09 16.51
N GLN A 236 2.54 -5.71 17.62
CA GLN A 236 1.72 -6.69 18.36
C GLN A 236 0.42 -6.08 18.87
N GLN A 237 0.46 -4.85 19.39
CA GLN A 237 -0.76 -4.13 19.81
C GLN A 237 -1.69 -3.87 18.63
N ALA A 238 -1.13 -3.45 17.49
CA ALA A 238 -1.89 -3.22 16.27
C ALA A 238 -2.55 -4.52 15.75
N LEU A 239 -1.81 -5.62 15.68
CA LEU A 239 -2.32 -6.94 15.26
C LEU A 239 -3.42 -7.45 16.20
N SER A 240 -3.25 -7.25 17.51
CA SER A 240 -4.28 -7.58 18.50
C SER A 240 -5.56 -6.77 18.28
N GLU A 241 -5.45 -5.47 17.98
CA GLU A 241 -6.60 -4.61 17.68
C GLU A 241 -7.31 -5.01 16.40
N ALA A 242 -6.55 -5.29 15.35
CA ALA A 242 -7.06 -5.69 14.04
C ALA A 242 -7.80 -7.05 14.04
N SER A 243 -7.57 -7.88 15.08
CA SER A 243 -8.11 -9.25 15.18
C SER A 243 -9.33 -9.37 16.09
N LYS A 244 -9.77 -8.29 16.75
CA LYS A 244 -10.97 -8.27 17.60
C LYS A 244 -12.23 -8.37 16.74
#